data_6dfcb47979e3eead04e83d774dae70b1
#
_entry.id   6dfcb47979e3eead04e83d774dae70b1
#
_cell.length_a   1.000
_cell.length_b   1.000
_cell.length_c   1.000
_cell.angle_alpha   90.00
_cell.angle_beta   90.00
_cell.angle_gamma   90.00
#
_symmetry.space_group_name_H-M   'P 1'
#
loop_
_entity.id
_entity.type
_entity.pdbx_description
1 polymer ?
#
loop_
_entity_poly.entity_id
_entity_poly.type
_entity_poly.pdbx_seq_one_letter_code
_entity_poly.pdbx_strand_id
1 'polypeptide(L)'
;MVTLYDGGAYLLNGTELIPDNAEAIAALESKAGIKTTKEEAVKGTMAYHILSSHNTSGNMENLKIKFDKLTSHDITFVGILQTARASGLEKFPVPYVLTNCHNSLCAVGGTINEDDHVFGLSCAKKYGGIYVPCLLYTSPSPRDTR
;
A
#
# COMPACT_ATOMS: atom_id res chain seq x y z
N MET A 1 13.62 -11.33 -19.84
CA MET A 1 12.46 -12.17 -20.16
C MET A 1 11.59 -12.20 -18.91
N VAL A 2 10.28 -12.00 -19.04
CA VAL A 2 9.32 -12.11 -17.92
C VAL A 2 8.70 -13.51 -17.97
N THR A 3 8.73 -14.22 -16.85
CA THR A 3 8.06 -15.52 -16.72
C THR A 3 6.77 -15.32 -15.92
N LEU A 4 5.66 -15.80 -16.46
CA LEU A 4 4.36 -15.78 -15.81
C LEU A 4 4.07 -17.17 -15.22
N TYR A 5 3.51 -17.19 -14.02
CA TYR A 5 3.05 -18.40 -13.36
C TYR A 5 1.52 -18.32 -13.22
N ASP A 6 0.80 -19.28 -13.78
CA ASP A 6 -0.68 -19.33 -13.70
C ASP A 6 -1.18 -19.72 -12.30
N GLY A 7 -0.33 -20.35 -11.51
CA GLY A 7 -0.57 -20.66 -10.10
C GLY A 7 0.28 -19.80 -9.17
N GLY A 8 0.45 -20.22 -7.95
CA GLY A 8 1.39 -19.62 -7.01
C GLY A 8 2.84 -19.97 -7.34
N ALA A 9 3.76 -19.37 -6.59
CA ALA A 9 5.16 -19.77 -6.59
C ALA A 9 5.73 -19.67 -5.16
N TYR A 10 6.66 -20.53 -4.84
CA TYR A 10 7.45 -20.44 -3.62
C TYR A 10 8.71 -19.66 -3.89
N LEU A 11 9.05 -18.73 -3.01
CA LEU A 11 10.31 -18.01 -3.04
C LEU A 11 11.28 -18.62 -2.03
N LEU A 12 12.20 -19.44 -2.52
CA LEU A 12 13.20 -20.09 -1.68
C LEU A 12 14.38 -19.16 -1.43
N ASN A 13 14.70 -18.96 -0.14
CA ASN A 13 15.83 -18.12 0.32
C ASN A 13 15.86 -16.69 -0.28
N GLY A 14 14.70 -16.17 -0.69
CA GLY A 14 14.60 -14.83 -1.26
C GLY A 14 15.13 -14.68 -2.70
N THR A 15 15.56 -15.76 -3.34
CA THR A 15 16.26 -15.68 -4.64
C THR A 15 15.75 -16.67 -5.69
N GLU A 16 15.29 -17.84 -5.30
CA GLU A 16 14.86 -18.88 -6.23
C GLU A 16 13.35 -19.06 -6.22
N LEU A 17 12.72 -18.97 -7.41
CA LEU A 17 11.29 -19.21 -7.59
C LEU A 17 11.05 -20.67 -7.99
N ILE A 18 10.19 -21.35 -7.23
CA ILE A 18 9.72 -22.70 -7.51
C ILE A 18 8.22 -22.60 -7.81
N PRO A 19 7.78 -22.97 -9.03
CA PRO A 19 6.36 -22.95 -9.37
C PRO A 19 5.54 -23.85 -8.46
N ASP A 20 4.33 -23.42 -8.10
CA ASP A 20 3.38 -24.22 -7.32
C ASP A 20 2.73 -25.30 -8.23
N ASN A 21 3.37 -26.46 -8.28
CA ASN A 21 2.92 -27.63 -9.01
C ASN A 21 3.06 -28.88 -8.14
N ALA A 22 2.69 -30.02 -8.67
CA ALA A 22 2.73 -31.31 -7.94
C ALA A 22 4.13 -31.67 -7.41
N GLU A 23 5.19 -31.14 -8.00
CA GLU A 23 6.58 -31.44 -7.66
C GLU A 23 7.19 -30.40 -6.70
N ALA A 24 6.48 -29.28 -6.44
CA ALA A 24 7.00 -28.14 -5.70
C ALA A 24 7.49 -28.51 -4.30
N ILE A 25 6.71 -29.28 -3.56
CA ILE A 25 7.06 -29.67 -2.17
C ILE A 25 8.30 -30.59 -2.17
N ALA A 26 8.36 -31.55 -3.10
CA ALA A 26 9.54 -32.41 -3.23
C ALA A 26 10.80 -31.62 -3.64
N ALA A 27 10.65 -30.59 -4.50
CA ALA A 27 11.73 -29.72 -4.87
C ALA A 27 12.21 -28.85 -3.70
N LEU A 28 11.32 -28.33 -2.86
CA LEU A 28 11.65 -27.60 -1.64
C LEU A 28 12.39 -28.48 -0.63
N GLU A 29 11.91 -29.71 -0.41
CA GLU A 29 12.56 -30.67 0.48
C GLU A 29 13.96 -31.04 -0.02
N SER A 30 14.09 -31.32 -1.31
CA SER A 30 15.39 -31.67 -1.92
C SER A 30 16.42 -30.53 -1.89
N LYS A 31 15.99 -29.29 -2.14
CA LYS A 31 16.91 -28.13 -2.25
C LYS A 31 17.24 -27.47 -0.92
N ALA A 32 16.33 -27.47 0.01
CA ALA A 32 16.47 -26.74 1.27
C ALA A 32 16.23 -27.61 2.52
N GLY A 33 15.85 -28.86 2.37
CA GLY A 33 15.48 -29.71 3.51
C GLY A 33 14.21 -29.26 4.23
N ILE A 34 13.41 -28.42 3.59
CA ILE A 34 12.21 -27.82 4.19
C ILE A 34 11.01 -28.71 3.87
N LYS A 35 10.45 -29.29 4.92
CA LYS A 35 9.13 -29.93 4.84
C LYS A 35 8.08 -28.88 5.20
N THR A 36 7.27 -28.50 4.22
CA THR A 36 6.19 -27.54 4.41
C THR A 36 4.98 -27.94 3.59
N THR A 37 3.83 -27.43 3.98
CA THR A 37 2.62 -27.47 3.16
C THR A 37 2.36 -26.09 2.57
N LYS A 38 1.47 -26.01 1.57
CA LYS A 38 1.09 -24.72 0.98
C LYS A 38 0.47 -23.79 2.03
N GLU A 39 -0.38 -24.34 2.89
CA GLU A 39 -1.05 -23.60 3.98
C GLU A 39 -0.05 -23.04 4.98
N GLU A 40 1.02 -23.76 5.28
CA GLU A 40 2.08 -23.26 6.16
C GLU A 40 2.94 -22.20 5.46
N ALA A 41 3.30 -22.42 4.20
CA ALA A 41 4.08 -21.48 3.43
C ALA A 41 3.36 -20.13 3.24
N VAL A 42 2.05 -20.14 3.03
CA VAL A 42 1.21 -18.93 2.94
C VAL A 42 1.33 -18.08 4.20
N LYS A 43 1.39 -18.69 5.39
CA LYS A 43 1.56 -17.95 6.67
C LYS A 43 2.89 -17.20 6.76
N GLY A 44 3.91 -17.61 6.00
CA GLY A 44 5.18 -16.91 5.92
C GLY A 44 5.18 -15.67 5.00
N THR A 45 4.09 -15.38 4.30
CA THR A 45 4.02 -14.25 3.37
C THR A 45 3.75 -12.93 4.07
N MET A 46 4.30 -11.83 3.53
CA MET A 46 4.02 -10.48 4.02
C MET A 46 2.52 -10.16 3.99
N ALA A 47 1.83 -10.59 2.92
CA ALA A 47 0.39 -10.36 2.78
C ALA A 47 -0.39 -11.03 3.92
N TYR A 48 -0.08 -12.30 4.24
CA TYR A 48 -0.72 -12.99 5.34
C TYR A 48 -0.49 -12.28 6.68
N HIS A 49 0.75 -11.87 6.97
CA HIS A 49 1.07 -11.16 8.22
C HIS A 49 0.34 -9.83 8.33
N ILE A 50 0.30 -9.04 7.27
CA ILE A 50 -0.43 -7.76 7.25
C ILE A 50 -1.93 -7.99 7.46
N LEU A 51 -2.52 -8.90 6.70
CA LEU A 51 -3.96 -9.17 6.79
C LEU A 51 -4.35 -9.77 8.14
N SER A 52 -3.57 -10.72 8.67
CA SER A 52 -3.88 -11.35 9.95
C SER A 52 -3.74 -10.41 11.13
N SER A 53 -2.74 -9.52 11.12
CA SER A 53 -2.52 -8.54 12.19
C SER A 53 -3.62 -7.45 12.25
N HIS A 54 -4.27 -7.17 11.13
CA HIS A 54 -5.34 -6.16 11.03
C HIS A 54 -6.75 -6.76 11.00
N ASN A 55 -6.85 -8.08 11.00
CA ASN A 55 -8.14 -8.76 10.94
C ASN A 55 -8.81 -8.85 12.31
N THR A 56 -10.00 -8.32 12.41
CA THR A 56 -10.82 -8.33 13.64
C THR A 56 -11.90 -9.41 13.65
N SER A 57 -12.05 -10.18 12.56
CA SER A 57 -13.06 -11.26 12.49
C SER A 57 -12.64 -12.54 13.20
N GLY A 58 -11.34 -12.75 13.40
CA GLY A 58 -10.78 -14.03 13.86
C GLY A 58 -10.80 -15.14 12.81
N ASN A 59 -11.24 -14.87 11.60
CA ASN A 59 -11.33 -15.83 10.49
C ASN A 59 -10.61 -15.27 9.24
N MET A 60 -9.64 -16.02 8.70
CA MET A 60 -8.87 -15.61 7.53
C MET A 60 -9.60 -15.82 6.19
N GLU A 61 -10.72 -16.54 6.17
CA GLU A 61 -11.55 -16.68 4.98
C GLU A 61 -12.50 -15.50 4.81
N ASN A 62 -12.92 -14.87 5.93
CA ASN A 62 -13.83 -13.74 5.95
C ASN A 62 -13.20 -12.59 6.75
N LEU A 63 -12.37 -11.81 6.09
CA LEU A 63 -11.60 -10.75 6.72
C LEU A 63 -12.46 -9.54 7.09
N LYS A 64 -12.25 -9.01 8.30
CA LYS A 64 -12.74 -7.71 8.74
C LYS A 64 -11.55 -6.86 9.15
N ILE A 65 -11.03 -6.11 8.19
CA ILE A 65 -9.79 -5.36 8.36
C ILE A 65 -10.05 -4.03 9.07
N LYS A 66 -9.23 -3.74 10.06
CA LYS A 66 -9.14 -2.43 10.71
C LYS A 66 -7.84 -1.76 10.31
N PHE A 67 -7.93 -0.64 9.63
CA PHE A 67 -6.77 0.14 9.21
C PHE A 67 -6.18 0.95 10.37
N ASP A 68 -4.85 1.07 10.41
CA ASP A 68 -4.13 1.89 11.39
C ASP A 68 -4.04 3.34 10.95
N LYS A 69 -3.77 3.55 9.66
CA LYS A 69 -3.45 4.84 9.07
C LYS A 69 -3.95 4.89 7.65
N LEU A 70 -4.17 6.09 7.16
CA LEU A 70 -4.49 6.36 5.76
C LEU A 70 -3.40 7.24 5.14
N THR A 71 -3.08 6.98 3.89
CA THR A 71 -2.28 7.88 3.07
C THR A 71 -2.87 7.97 1.68
N SER A 72 -2.77 9.14 1.08
CA SER A 72 -3.14 9.36 -0.32
C SER A 72 -2.23 10.38 -0.96
N HIS A 73 -2.34 10.52 -2.28
CA HIS A 73 -1.69 11.58 -3.01
C HIS A 73 -2.72 12.61 -3.51
N ASP A 74 -2.21 13.71 -4.03
CA ASP A 74 -2.86 14.97 -4.41
C ASP A 74 -4.28 14.88 -4.99
N ILE A 75 -4.44 14.71 -6.29
CA ILE A 75 -5.76 14.78 -6.95
C ILE A 75 -6.75 13.72 -6.42
N THR A 76 -6.26 12.54 -6.03
CA THR A 76 -7.10 11.51 -5.43
C THR A 76 -7.71 11.97 -4.11
N PHE A 77 -6.97 12.75 -3.33
CA PHE A 77 -7.44 13.31 -2.07
C PHE A 77 -8.63 14.25 -2.26
N VAL A 78 -8.64 15.05 -3.32
CA VAL A 78 -9.77 15.97 -3.61
C VAL A 78 -11.06 15.18 -3.75
N GLY A 79 -11.08 14.11 -4.56
CA GLY A 79 -12.25 13.25 -4.73
C GLY A 79 -12.66 12.53 -3.43
N ILE A 80 -11.70 12.03 -2.68
CA ILE A 80 -11.95 11.39 -1.37
C ILE A 80 -12.63 12.38 -0.43
N LEU A 81 -12.11 13.60 -0.30
CA LEU A 81 -12.67 14.62 0.58
C LEU A 81 -14.04 15.11 0.16
N GLN A 82 -14.30 15.25 -1.12
CA GLN A 82 -15.62 15.63 -1.62
C GLN A 82 -16.66 14.59 -1.22
N THR A 83 -16.38 13.31 -1.44
CA THR A 83 -17.25 12.20 -1.07
C THR A 83 -17.43 12.10 0.46
N ALA A 84 -16.35 12.19 1.20
CA ALA A 84 -16.35 12.10 2.65
C ALA A 84 -17.16 13.24 3.29
N ARG A 85 -17.04 14.47 2.79
CA ARG A 85 -17.84 15.62 3.22
C ARG A 85 -19.33 15.41 2.96
N ALA A 86 -19.67 14.92 1.78
CA ALA A 86 -21.06 14.59 1.44
C ALA A 86 -21.64 13.50 2.37
N SER A 87 -20.77 12.64 2.90
CA SER A 87 -21.12 11.59 3.88
C SER A 87 -21.04 12.05 5.34
N GLY A 88 -20.82 13.34 5.62
CA GLY A 88 -20.82 13.90 6.96
C GLY A 88 -19.50 13.80 7.72
N LEU A 89 -18.36 13.76 7.01
CA LEU A 89 -17.05 13.76 7.67
C LEU A 89 -16.84 15.04 8.49
N GLU A 90 -16.58 14.89 9.78
CA GLU A 90 -16.18 15.97 10.69
C GLU A 90 -14.69 15.93 11.00
N LYS A 91 -14.12 14.74 11.15
CA LYS A 91 -12.72 14.49 11.44
C LYS A 91 -12.29 13.13 10.89
N PHE A 92 -11.03 12.98 10.50
CA PHE A 92 -10.50 11.67 10.11
C PHE A 92 -10.54 10.70 11.29
N PRO A 93 -11.11 9.50 11.10
CA PRO A 93 -11.23 8.50 12.17
C PRO A 93 -9.90 7.83 12.53
N VAL A 94 -8.90 7.90 11.64
CA VAL A 94 -7.55 7.38 11.81
C VAL A 94 -6.54 8.42 11.35
N PRO A 95 -5.28 8.34 11.77
CA PRO A 95 -4.22 9.21 11.27
C PRO A 95 -4.18 9.21 9.75
N TYR A 96 -4.19 10.38 9.15
CA TYR A 96 -4.21 10.56 7.70
C TYR A 96 -3.07 11.44 7.24
N VAL A 97 -2.33 10.98 6.23
CA VAL A 97 -1.25 11.72 5.59
C VAL A 97 -1.58 11.93 4.12
N LEU A 98 -1.61 13.18 3.70
CA LEU A 98 -1.69 13.57 2.30
C LEU A 98 -0.31 14.00 1.81
N THR A 99 0.16 13.39 0.72
CA THR A 99 1.42 13.74 0.07
C THR A 99 1.16 14.28 -1.32
N ASN A 100 1.76 15.42 -1.65
CA ASN A 100 1.75 15.94 -3.02
C ASN A 100 2.98 15.40 -3.77
N CYS A 101 2.87 14.21 -4.32
CA CYS A 101 3.99 13.52 -4.98
C CYS A 101 3.71 13.15 -6.45
N HIS A 102 2.47 13.26 -6.88
CA HIS A 102 2.03 12.86 -8.21
C HIS A 102 1.89 14.06 -9.15
N ASN A 103 1.12 15.08 -8.76
CA ASN A 103 0.96 16.34 -9.46
C ASN A 103 1.70 17.46 -8.72
N SER A 104 2.99 17.25 -8.49
CA SER A 104 3.80 18.09 -7.61
C SER A 104 4.23 19.44 -8.21
N LEU A 105 3.97 19.68 -9.48
CA LEU A 105 4.34 20.93 -10.16
C LEU A 105 3.34 22.03 -9.85
N CYS A 106 3.61 22.79 -8.81
CA CYS A 106 2.73 23.85 -8.30
C CYS A 106 2.42 24.96 -9.31
N ALA A 107 3.26 25.20 -10.29
CA ALA A 107 3.17 26.42 -11.13
C ALA A 107 3.36 26.17 -12.62
N VAL A 108 3.26 24.95 -13.11
CA VAL A 108 3.49 24.65 -14.53
C VAL A 108 2.18 24.42 -15.23
N GLY A 109 1.79 25.37 -16.08
CA GLY A 109 0.72 25.21 -17.05
C GLY A 109 -0.71 25.42 -16.55
N GLY A 110 -0.91 25.93 -15.32
CA GLY A 110 -2.25 26.26 -14.82
C GLY A 110 -2.36 26.24 -13.31
N THR A 111 -3.49 26.71 -12.80
CA THR A 111 -3.78 26.84 -11.35
C THR A 111 -4.31 25.56 -10.72
N ILE A 112 -4.68 24.55 -11.51
CA ILE A 112 -5.34 23.33 -10.98
C ILE A 112 -4.48 22.63 -9.91
N ASN A 113 -3.19 22.45 -10.19
CA ASN A 113 -2.31 21.78 -9.23
C ASN A 113 -2.07 22.62 -7.99
N GLU A 114 -1.99 23.94 -8.12
CA GLU A 114 -1.86 24.86 -6.99
C GLU A 114 -3.14 24.86 -6.15
N ASP A 115 -4.31 24.87 -6.78
CA ASP A 115 -5.60 24.75 -6.10
C ASP A 115 -5.69 23.45 -5.30
N ASP A 116 -5.24 22.33 -5.84
CA ASP A 116 -5.19 21.04 -5.14
C ASP A 116 -4.28 21.10 -3.91
N HIS A 117 -3.14 21.80 -3.99
CA HIS A 117 -2.23 21.99 -2.85
C HIS A 117 -2.87 22.83 -1.75
N VAL A 118 -3.48 23.95 -2.11
CA VAL A 118 -4.20 24.84 -1.16
C VAL A 118 -5.38 24.10 -0.53
N PHE A 119 -6.14 23.38 -1.34
CA PHE A 119 -7.24 22.54 -0.86
C PHE A 119 -6.77 21.48 0.12
N GLY A 120 -5.71 20.72 -0.23
CA GLY A 120 -5.13 19.68 0.61
C GLY A 120 -4.69 20.21 1.97
N LEU A 121 -3.98 21.35 1.99
CA LEU A 121 -3.56 22.00 3.22
C LEU A 121 -4.74 22.47 4.07
N SER A 122 -5.74 23.07 3.46
CA SER A 122 -6.93 23.55 4.17
C SER A 122 -7.75 22.40 4.78
N CYS A 123 -7.88 21.30 4.05
CA CYS A 123 -8.58 20.10 4.51
C CYS A 123 -7.81 19.40 5.64
N ALA A 124 -6.49 19.29 5.55
CA ALA A 124 -5.68 18.73 6.63
C ALA A 124 -5.85 19.52 7.93
N LYS A 125 -5.85 20.85 7.85
CA LYS A 125 -6.14 21.72 9.00
C LYS A 125 -7.55 21.51 9.55
N LYS A 126 -8.54 21.39 8.67
CA LYS A 126 -9.96 21.29 9.07
C LYS A 126 -10.28 19.92 9.67
N TYR A 127 -9.81 18.83 9.06
CA TYR A 127 -10.18 17.46 9.40
C TYR A 127 -9.13 16.70 10.21
N GLY A 128 -7.98 17.34 10.55
CA GLY A 128 -6.97 16.78 11.44
C GLY A 128 -5.96 15.84 10.78
N GLY A 129 -5.73 15.99 9.47
CA GLY A 129 -4.68 15.25 8.74
C GLY A 129 -3.32 15.95 8.77
N ILE A 130 -2.32 15.26 8.25
CA ILE A 130 -0.99 15.80 7.98
C ILE A 130 -0.87 16.05 6.49
N TYR A 131 -0.52 17.27 6.12
CA TYR A 131 -0.22 17.64 4.75
C TYR A 131 1.28 17.73 4.53
N VAL A 132 1.78 16.98 3.52
CA VAL A 132 3.20 16.98 3.12
C VAL A 132 3.31 17.57 1.72
N PRO A 133 3.76 18.82 1.57
CA PRO A 133 3.87 19.46 0.25
C PRO A 133 5.00 18.85 -0.59
N CYS A 134 4.91 19.06 -1.90
CA CYS A 134 5.88 18.54 -2.87
C CYS A 134 7.33 19.01 -2.66
N LEU A 135 7.50 20.13 -1.99
CA LEU A 135 8.83 20.70 -1.67
C LEU A 135 9.55 19.96 -0.54
N LEU A 136 8.84 19.17 0.22
CA LEU A 136 9.43 18.24 1.18
C LEU A 136 9.55 16.89 0.45
N TYR A 137 10.75 16.37 0.32
CA TYR A 137 11.06 15.11 -0.34
C TYR A 137 10.19 13.96 0.18
N THR A 138 9.09 13.72 -0.49
CA THR A 138 8.15 12.65 -0.13
C THR A 138 8.43 11.34 -0.85
N SER A 139 9.15 11.43 -1.97
CA SER A 139 9.66 10.29 -2.73
C SER A 139 11.05 10.64 -3.21
N PRO A 140 12.10 9.94 -2.77
CA PRO A 140 13.43 10.15 -3.32
C PRO A 140 13.41 9.85 -4.82
N SER A 141 13.79 10.84 -5.61
CA SER A 141 14.02 10.64 -7.04
C SER A 141 15.21 9.69 -7.22
N PRO A 142 15.25 8.85 -8.26
CA PRO A 142 16.43 8.09 -8.62
C PRO A 142 17.70 8.94 -8.80
N ARG A 143 17.55 10.25 -8.95
CA ARG A 143 18.64 11.23 -9.01
C ARG A 143 19.22 11.59 -7.63
N ASP A 144 18.46 11.37 -6.56
CA ASP A 144 18.84 11.73 -5.20
C ASP A 144 19.59 10.59 -4.47
N THR A 145 19.76 9.45 -5.12
CA THR A 145 20.49 8.27 -4.61
C THR A 145 21.96 8.23 -5.02
N ARG A 146 22.56 9.37 -5.35
CA ARG A 146 23.99 9.49 -5.66
C ARG A 146 24.81 9.88 -4.45
#